data_b38936185b71219ef78d955b0ac776b9
#
_entry.id   b38936185b71219ef78d955b0ac776b9
#
_cell.length_a   1.000
_cell.length_b   1.000
_cell.length_c   1.000
_cell.angle_alpha   90.00
_cell.angle_beta   90.00
_cell.angle_gamma   90.00
#
_symmetry.space_group_name_H-M   'P 1'
#
loop_
_entity.id
_entity.type
_entity.pdbx_description
1 polymer ?
#
loop_
_entity_poly.entity_id
_entity_poly.type
_entity_poly.pdbx_seq_one_letter_code
_entity_poly.pdbx_strand_id
1 'polypeptide(L)'
;PRSFSFNNPFGACPDCFGLGYKMEFDAELMIPDERLSIDEGAIVVMGWQSVTDEGSFSRAIMKALADEYNFSLSTPFKDYPDEIKDIIINGTKGHSVKVYYRGQRGEGVYDIAFEGLVRNVAKRYRETASEASKQQYEEFMRITPCASCKGQRLKPTSLAVTVADKNIYEITNMPILDLQDFLQNMKLSERQLAIGSQILKEIRSRIQFLMDVGLDYLSLSRATGTLSGGEAQRIRLATQIGSGLVGVAYILDEPSIGLHQRDNDKLLKTLEHLRDLGNSVIVVEHDEDTMYAADYIVLSLIHISEPT
;
A
#
# COMPACT_ATOMS: atom_id res chain seq x y z
N PRO A 1 -15.41 14.86 15.68
CA PRO A 1 -14.28 14.68 14.78
C PRO A 1 -13.57 13.34 14.96
N ARG A 2 -13.32 12.90 16.22
CA ARG A 2 -12.61 11.64 16.51
C ARG A 2 -13.31 10.40 15.91
N SER A 3 -14.64 10.41 15.85
CA SER A 3 -15.45 9.30 15.30
C SER A 3 -15.31 9.12 13.78
N PHE A 4 -14.79 10.11 13.06
CA PHE A 4 -14.57 10.04 11.62
C PHE A 4 -13.10 9.86 11.23
N SER A 5 -12.23 9.66 12.23
CA SER A 5 -10.80 9.41 11.99
C SER A 5 -10.53 7.91 11.96
N PHE A 6 -9.96 7.42 10.87
CA PHE A 6 -9.51 6.03 10.76
C PHE A 6 -8.21 5.75 11.52
N ASN A 7 -7.50 6.80 11.99
CA ASN A 7 -6.33 6.70 12.87
C ASN A 7 -6.68 6.77 14.36
N ASN A 8 -7.97 6.81 14.72
CA ASN A 8 -8.41 6.92 16.09
C ASN A 8 -9.34 5.74 16.44
N PRO A 9 -9.13 5.06 17.58
CA PRO A 9 -9.93 3.89 17.99
C PRO A 9 -11.44 4.17 18.09
N PHE A 10 -11.86 5.43 18.26
CA PHE A 10 -13.27 5.80 18.30
C PHE A 10 -13.96 5.66 16.92
N GLY A 11 -13.25 5.93 15.84
CA GLY A 11 -13.79 5.88 14.47
C GLY A 11 -13.31 4.68 13.67
N ALA A 12 -12.10 4.22 13.90
CA ALA A 12 -11.49 3.13 13.14
C ALA A 12 -12.24 1.80 13.29
N CYS A 13 -12.30 1.03 12.21
CA CYS A 13 -12.75 -0.36 12.26
C CYS A 13 -11.87 -1.15 13.25
N PRO A 14 -12.45 -1.87 14.24
CA PRO A 14 -11.68 -2.56 15.25
C PRO A 14 -10.85 -3.72 14.70
N ASP A 15 -11.27 -4.34 13.58
CA ASP A 15 -10.63 -5.53 13.03
C ASP A 15 -9.40 -5.23 12.16
N CYS A 16 -9.39 -4.10 11.47
CA CYS A 16 -8.26 -3.67 10.64
C CYS A 16 -7.59 -2.39 11.17
N PHE A 17 -8.00 -1.89 12.33
CA PHE A 17 -7.47 -0.67 12.96
C PHE A 17 -7.47 0.55 12.01
N GLY A 18 -8.44 0.61 11.10
CA GLY A 18 -8.59 1.70 10.15
C GLY A 18 -7.73 1.58 8.88
N LEU A 19 -7.06 0.46 8.67
CA LEU A 19 -6.30 0.21 7.44
C LEU A 19 -7.22 -0.03 6.23
N GLY A 20 -8.38 -0.69 6.45
CA GLY A 20 -9.31 -1.07 5.40
C GLY A 20 -8.98 -2.41 4.76
N TYR A 21 -7.81 -2.96 5.01
CA TYR A 21 -7.33 -4.24 4.50
C TYR A 21 -6.62 -5.03 5.59
N LYS A 22 -6.39 -6.30 5.34
CA LYS A 22 -5.50 -7.16 6.12
C LYS A 22 -4.42 -7.70 5.21
N MET A 23 -3.24 -7.88 5.78
CA MET A 23 -2.15 -8.61 5.16
C MET A 23 -2.15 -10.00 5.78
N GLU A 24 -2.42 -11.00 4.97
CA GLU A 24 -2.49 -12.39 5.41
C GLU A 24 -1.56 -13.24 4.56
N PHE A 25 -0.86 -14.17 5.20
CA PHE A 25 0.00 -15.10 4.48
C PHE A 25 -0.82 -15.99 3.56
N ASP A 26 -0.40 -16.08 2.31
CA ASP A 26 -1.08 -16.83 1.28
C ASP A 26 -0.28 -18.07 0.90
N ALA A 27 -0.91 -19.22 1.00
CA ALA A 27 -0.29 -20.50 0.67
C ALA A 27 0.09 -20.60 -0.82
N GLU A 28 -0.69 -19.99 -1.73
CA GLU A 28 -0.39 -19.96 -3.17
C GLU A 28 0.93 -19.22 -3.46
N LEU A 29 1.25 -18.18 -2.68
CA LEU A 29 2.53 -17.48 -2.82
C LEU A 29 3.69 -18.28 -2.24
N MET A 30 3.43 -19.15 -1.23
CA MET A 30 4.46 -20.01 -0.62
C MET A 30 4.77 -21.23 -1.48
N ILE A 31 3.80 -21.66 -2.31
CA ILE A 31 3.87 -22.81 -3.23
C ILE A 31 3.40 -22.33 -4.61
N PRO A 32 4.21 -21.52 -5.33
CA PRO A 32 3.78 -20.86 -6.56
C PRO A 32 3.67 -21.81 -7.76
N ASP A 33 4.38 -22.92 -7.75
CA ASP A 33 4.31 -23.95 -8.80
C ASP A 33 3.91 -25.30 -8.20
N GLU A 34 2.62 -25.58 -8.19
CA GLU A 34 2.08 -26.83 -7.69
C GLU A 34 2.46 -28.07 -8.54
N ARG A 35 3.07 -27.88 -9.72
CA ARG A 35 3.57 -28.98 -10.56
C ARG A 35 4.85 -29.58 -9.99
N LEU A 36 5.57 -28.83 -9.18
CA LEU A 36 6.75 -29.30 -8.46
C LEU A 36 6.35 -30.12 -7.24
N SER A 37 7.17 -31.10 -6.92
CA SER A 37 7.10 -31.83 -5.66
C SER A 37 7.86 -31.09 -4.56
N ILE A 38 7.68 -31.52 -3.30
CA ILE A 38 8.43 -30.96 -2.17
C ILE A 38 9.93 -31.22 -2.35
N ASP A 39 10.30 -32.37 -2.90
CA ASP A 39 11.69 -32.73 -3.23
C ASP A 39 12.29 -31.82 -4.30
N GLU A 40 11.49 -31.35 -5.24
CA GLU A 40 11.90 -30.43 -6.31
C GLU A 40 11.84 -28.95 -5.89
N GLY A 41 11.44 -28.65 -4.67
CA GLY A 41 11.43 -27.30 -4.13
C GLY A 41 10.12 -26.54 -4.35
N ALA A 42 8.96 -27.19 -4.34
CA ALA A 42 7.66 -26.54 -4.41
C ALA A 42 7.47 -25.46 -3.34
N ILE A 43 8.09 -25.62 -2.15
CA ILE A 43 7.99 -24.67 -1.04
C ILE A 43 9.13 -23.65 -1.13
N VAL A 44 8.81 -22.41 -1.47
CA VAL A 44 9.81 -21.35 -1.71
C VAL A 44 9.98 -20.37 -0.55
N VAL A 45 9.19 -20.49 0.51
CA VAL A 45 9.21 -19.55 1.63
C VAL A 45 10.46 -19.72 2.51
N MET A 46 11.01 -18.60 2.96
CA MET A 46 12.22 -18.58 3.79
C MET A 46 12.09 -19.45 5.04
N GLY A 47 13.12 -20.28 5.27
CA GLY A 47 13.18 -21.23 6.37
C GLY A 47 12.56 -22.60 6.07
N TRP A 48 11.89 -22.74 4.91
CA TRP A 48 11.38 -24.01 4.39
C TRP A 48 12.01 -24.41 3.04
N GLN A 49 12.72 -23.51 2.39
CA GLN A 49 13.46 -23.80 1.16
C GLN A 49 14.47 -24.96 1.32
N SER A 50 15.05 -25.09 2.52
CA SER A 50 15.97 -26.17 2.85
C SER A 50 15.32 -27.55 2.97
N VAL A 51 14.02 -27.67 2.70
CA VAL A 51 13.33 -28.96 2.67
C VAL A 51 13.89 -29.88 1.59
N THR A 52 14.53 -29.34 0.55
CA THR A 52 15.25 -30.10 -0.48
C THR A 52 16.56 -30.71 0.02
N ASP A 53 17.11 -30.21 1.15
CA ASP A 53 18.37 -30.70 1.74
C ASP A 53 18.08 -31.82 2.72
N GLU A 54 18.60 -33.01 2.47
CA GLU A 54 18.37 -34.19 3.32
C GLU A 54 18.81 -34.04 4.78
N GLY A 55 19.82 -33.20 5.04
CA GLY A 55 20.31 -32.89 6.38
C GLY A 55 19.56 -31.79 7.12
N SER A 56 18.53 -31.19 6.54
CA SER A 56 17.81 -30.08 7.15
C SER A 56 16.72 -30.52 8.14
N PHE A 57 16.45 -29.69 9.14
CA PHE A 57 15.39 -29.95 10.10
C PHE A 57 13.98 -29.84 9.47
N SER A 58 13.80 -28.94 8.50
CA SER A 58 12.56 -28.82 7.71
C SER A 58 12.29 -30.09 6.91
N ARG A 59 13.31 -30.70 6.33
CA ARG A 59 13.22 -32.00 5.66
C ARG A 59 12.79 -33.12 6.61
N ALA A 60 13.39 -33.16 7.79
CA ALA A 60 13.06 -34.17 8.81
C ALA A 60 11.60 -34.07 9.24
N ILE A 61 11.05 -32.85 9.40
CA ILE A 61 9.63 -32.61 9.69
C ILE A 61 8.75 -33.13 8.55
N MET A 62 9.03 -32.74 7.30
CA MET A 62 8.22 -33.16 6.15
C MET A 62 8.25 -34.66 5.94
N LYS A 63 9.40 -35.31 6.17
CA LYS A 63 9.55 -36.76 6.13
C LYS A 63 8.70 -37.45 7.20
N ALA A 64 8.73 -36.94 8.42
CA ALA A 64 7.90 -37.50 9.51
C ALA A 64 6.40 -37.34 9.21
N LEU A 65 5.98 -36.24 8.58
CA LEU A 65 4.59 -36.07 8.12
C LEU A 65 4.26 -37.04 6.99
N ALA A 66 5.17 -37.23 6.03
CA ALA A 66 4.99 -38.16 4.92
C ALA A 66 4.81 -39.60 5.40
N ASP A 67 5.62 -40.01 6.40
CA ASP A 67 5.52 -41.34 7.01
C ASP A 67 4.22 -41.52 7.80
N GLU A 68 3.79 -40.53 8.59
CA GLU A 68 2.60 -40.60 9.42
C GLU A 68 1.29 -40.61 8.59
N TYR A 69 1.24 -39.75 7.56
CA TYR A 69 0.04 -39.55 6.73
C TYR A 69 0.11 -40.28 5.38
N ASN A 70 1.12 -41.12 5.17
CA ASN A 70 1.28 -42.01 4.02
C ASN A 70 1.25 -41.29 2.67
N PHE A 71 2.06 -40.26 2.50
CA PHE A 71 2.27 -39.56 1.21
C PHE A 71 3.77 -39.50 0.85
N SER A 72 4.09 -39.25 -0.42
CA SER A 72 5.46 -39.18 -0.90
C SER A 72 5.86 -37.73 -1.18
N LEU A 73 7.06 -37.32 -0.72
CA LEU A 73 7.60 -35.98 -0.97
C LEU A 73 7.99 -35.74 -2.45
N SER A 74 8.07 -36.80 -3.25
CA SER A 74 8.35 -36.73 -4.70
C SER A 74 7.07 -36.60 -5.56
N THR A 75 5.88 -36.61 -4.92
CA THR A 75 4.62 -36.39 -5.64
C THR A 75 4.43 -34.89 -5.90
N PRO A 76 4.07 -34.45 -7.13
CA PRO A 76 3.72 -33.06 -7.40
C PRO A 76 2.64 -32.54 -6.44
N PHE A 77 2.80 -31.30 -5.93
CA PHE A 77 1.91 -30.74 -4.91
C PHE A 77 0.45 -30.73 -5.34
N LYS A 78 0.16 -30.45 -6.61
CA LYS A 78 -1.20 -30.48 -7.18
C LYS A 78 -1.89 -31.83 -7.03
N ASP A 79 -1.12 -32.93 -7.05
CA ASP A 79 -1.64 -34.31 -7.06
C ASP A 79 -1.88 -34.86 -5.65
N TYR A 80 -1.55 -34.10 -4.58
CA TYR A 80 -1.90 -34.47 -3.21
C TYR A 80 -3.41 -34.37 -2.96
N PRO A 81 -3.98 -35.30 -2.19
CA PRO A 81 -5.33 -35.15 -1.65
C PRO A 81 -5.46 -33.85 -0.84
N ASP A 82 -6.68 -33.26 -0.80
CA ASP A 82 -6.93 -32.02 -0.10
C ASP A 82 -6.57 -32.09 1.40
N GLU A 83 -6.72 -33.28 2.02
CA GLU A 83 -6.31 -33.52 3.41
C GLU A 83 -4.81 -33.34 3.63
N ILE A 84 -3.99 -33.81 2.70
CA ILE A 84 -2.54 -33.67 2.78
C ILE A 84 -2.13 -32.23 2.54
N LYS A 85 -2.76 -31.55 1.56
CA LYS A 85 -2.57 -30.11 1.34
C LYS A 85 -2.91 -29.31 2.59
N ASP A 86 -4.04 -29.62 3.25
CA ASP A 86 -4.46 -28.95 4.49
C ASP A 86 -3.44 -29.16 5.62
N ILE A 87 -2.92 -30.38 5.78
CA ILE A 87 -1.87 -30.67 6.78
C ILE A 87 -0.62 -29.86 6.53
N ILE A 88 -0.14 -29.79 5.30
CA ILE A 88 1.06 -29.04 4.94
C ILE A 88 0.84 -27.53 5.15
N ILE A 89 -0.30 -27.00 4.73
CA ILE A 89 -0.59 -25.56 4.79
C ILE A 89 -1.00 -25.13 6.20
N ASN A 90 -1.95 -25.85 6.84
CA ASN A 90 -2.60 -25.46 8.10
C ASN A 90 -2.17 -26.26 9.32
N GLY A 91 -1.43 -27.36 9.13
CA GLY A 91 -0.85 -28.15 10.20
C GLY A 91 -1.70 -29.32 10.67
N THR A 92 -1.15 -30.07 11.63
CA THR A 92 -1.71 -31.32 12.16
C THR A 92 -2.82 -31.12 13.22
N LYS A 93 -3.30 -29.90 13.43
CA LYS A 93 -4.35 -29.57 14.41
C LYS A 93 -4.06 -30.07 15.84
N GLY A 94 -2.79 -30.09 16.21
CA GLY A 94 -2.32 -30.52 17.53
C GLY A 94 -1.88 -31.97 17.62
N HIS A 95 -2.04 -32.78 16.56
CA HIS A 95 -1.47 -34.13 16.52
C HIS A 95 0.04 -34.05 16.38
N SER A 96 0.78 -34.72 17.29
CA SER A 96 2.23 -34.73 17.28
C SER A 96 2.77 -35.89 16.47
N VAL A 97 3.77 -35.62 15.65
CA VAL A 97 4.53 -36.61 14.89
C VAL A 97 5.96 -36.72 15.43
N LYS A 98 6.54 -37.91 15.38
CA LYS A 98 7.92 -38.19 15.83
C LYS A 98 8.88 -37.80 14.73
N VAL A 99 9.65 -36.74 14.94
CA VAL A 99 10.66 -36.24 14.02
C VAL A 99 12.04 -36.75 14.45
N TYR A 100 12.65 -37.61 13.64
CA TYR A 100 14.03 -38.10 13.83
C TYR A 100 14.98 -37.14 13.11
N TYR A 101 15.84 -36.48 13.85
CA TYR A 101 16.75 -35.52 13.26
C TYR A 101 18.19 -35.76 13.74
N ARG A 102 19.11 -35.81 12.78
CA ARG A 102 20.55 -35.88 13.02
C ARG A 102 21.21 -34.60 12.57
N GLY A 103 21.52 -33.74 13.51
CA GLY A 103 22.21 -32.47 13.26
C GLY A 103 23.67 -32.49 13.67
N GLN A 104 24.37 -31.38 13.48
CA GLN A 104 25.76 -31.20 13.85
C GLN A 104 26.05 -31.44 15.35
N ARG A 105 25.04 -31.29 16.23
CA ARG A 105 25.14 -31.42 17.70
C ARG A 105 24.66 -32.75 18.23
N GLY A 106 24.32 -33.71 17.36
CA GLY A 106 23.86 -35.05 17.75
C GLY A 106 22.54 -35.46 17.08
N GLU A 107 22.11 -36.66 17.45
CA GLU A 107 20.83 -37.23 17.02
C GLU A 107 19.78 -37.02 18.11
N GLY A 108 18.54 -36.77 17.70
CA GLY A 108 17.41 -36.58 18.61
C GLY A 108 16.07 -37.00 17.99
N VAL A 109 15.14 -37.34 18.86
CA VAL A 109 13.75 -37.58 18.49
C VAL A 109 12.92 -36.50 19.15
N TYR A 110 12.12 -35.81 18.33
CA TYR A 110 11.30 -34.70 18.76
C TYR A 110 9.83 -35.01 18.48
N ASP A 111 8.98 -34.85 19.50
CA ASP A 111 7.52 -34.88 19.29
C ASP A 111 7.05 -33.49 18.87
N ILE A 112 6.65 -33.33 17.62
CA ILE A 112 6.29 -32.03 17.03
C ILE A 112 4.84 -32.06 16.56
N ALA A 113 4.01 -31.18 17.11
CA ALA A 113 2.74 -30.83 16.52
C ALA A 113 3.00 -29.77 15.45
N PHE A 114 2.98 -30.16 14.19
CA PHE A 114 3.27 -29.26 13.09
C PHE A 114 2.17 -28.21 12.93
N GLU A 115 2.54 -26.95 13.03
CA GLU A 115 1.61 -25.81 13.00
C GLU A 115 1.10 -25.46 11.59
N GLY A 116 1.69 -26.08 10.54
CA GLY A 116 1.45 -25.71 9.13
C GLY A 116 2.37 -24.58 8.66
N LEU A 117 2.56 -24.49 7.35
CA LEU A 117 3.43 -23.47 6.73
C LEU A 117 2.97 -22.06 7.09
N VAL A 118 1.68 -21.76 6.90
CA VAL A 118 1.12 -20.41 7.10
C VAL A 118 1.34 -19.92 8.53
N ARG A 119 1.00 -20.74 9.55
CA ARG A 119 1.15 -20.34 10.95
C ARG A 119 2.61 -20.26 11.37
N ASN A 120 3.46 -21.17 10.89
CA ASN A 120 4.87 -21.19 11.19
C ASN A 120 5.57 -19.93 10.62
N VAL A 121 5.26 -19.56 9.38
CA VAL A 121 5.80 -18.36 8.74
C VAL A 121 5.27 -17.10 9.45
N ALA A 122 3.98 -17.03 9.78
CA ALA A 122 3.40 -15.93 10.54
C ALA A 122 4.05 -15.76 11.94
N LYS A 123 4.41 -16.84 12.59
CA LYS A 123 5.13 -16.82 13.86
C LYS A 123 6.55 -16.27 13.68
N ARG A 124 7.30 -16.77 12.71
CA ARG A 124 8.66 -16.28 12.40
C ARG A 124 8.67 -14.80 12.02
N TYR A 125 7.69 -14.34 11.25
CA TYR A 125 7.53 -12.93 10.89
C TYR A 125 7.36 -12.05 12.13
N ARG A 126 6.57 -12.49 13.11
CA ARG A 126 6.37 -11.75 14.37
C ARG A 126 7.59 -11.76 15.29
N GLU A 127 8.35 -12.85 15.28
CA GLU A 127 9.50 -13.06 16.18
C GLU A 127 10.81 -12.48 15.63
N THR A 128 10.90 -12.25 14.31
CA THR A 128 12.13 -11.70 13.72
C THR A 128 12.29 -10.21 14.03
N ALA A 129 13.50 -9.83 14.44
CA ALA A 129 13.91 -8.44 14.64
C ALA A 129 14.53 -7.81 13.37
N SER A 130 14.80 -8.62 12.33
CA SER A 130 15.45 -8.17 11.10
C SER A 130 14.42 -7.62 10.13
N GLU A 131 14.53 -6.34 9.78
CA GLU A 131 13.67 -5.70 8.78
C GLU A 131 13.83 -6.36 7.39
N ALA A 132 15.03 -6.76 7.00
CA ALA A 132 15.25 -7.48 5.74
C ALA A 132 14.51 -8.82 5.70
N SER A 133 14.51 -9.58 6.82
CA SER A 133 13.74 -10.82 6.91
C SER A 133 12.23 -10.57 6.90
N LYS A 134 11.76 -9.51 7.53
CA LYS A 134 10.34 -9.13 7.47
C LYS A 134 9.90 -8.84 6.04
N GLN A 135 10.69 -8.05 5.31
CA GLN A 135 10.41 -7.72 3.93
C GLN A 135 10.33 -8.96 3.04
N GLN A 136 11.23 -9.93 3.24
CA GLN A 136 11.16 -11.21 2.52
C GLN A 136 9.91 -12.02 2.86
N TYR A 137 9.44 -12.02 4.12
CA TYR A 137 8.18 -12.69 4.47
C TYR A 137 6.95 -11.96 3.89
N GLU A 138 6.98 -10.63 3.78
CA GLU A 138 5.89 -9.83 3.22
C GLU A 138 5.61 -10.14 1.75
N GLU A 139 6.60 -10.65 1.01
CA GLU A 139 6.41 -11.14 -0.37
C GLU A 139 5.41 -12.31 -0.45
N PHE A 140 5.21 -13.04 0.64
CA PHE A 140 4.25 -14.14 0.76
C PHE A 140 2.91 -13.74 1.37
N MET A 141 2.65 -12.43 1.47
CA MET A 141 1.39 -11.89 1.97
C MET A 141 0.53 -11.36 0.83
N ARG A 142 -0.76 -11.62 0.93
CA ARG A 142 -1.78 -11.01 0.06
C ARG A 142 -2.53 -9.95 0.84
N ILE A 143 -2.77 -8.82 0.17
CA ILE A 143 -3.59 -7.73 0.72
C ILE A 143 -5.04 -8.03 0.36
N THR A 144 -5.86 -8.30 1.37
CA THR A 144 -7.29 -8.56 1.21
C THR A 144 -8.11 -7.44 1.85
N PRO A 145 -9.22 -7.00 1.25
CA PRO A 145 -10.11 -6.06 1.92
C PRO A 145 -10.59 -6.63 3.26
N CYS A 146 -10.60 -5.81 4.30
CA CYS A 146 -11.09 -6.22 5.61
C CYS A 146 -12.55 -6.72 5.53
N ALA A 147 -12.82 -7.95 5.95
CA ALA A 147 -14.14 -8.56 5.87
C ALA A 147 -15.22 -7.77 6.63
N SER A 148 -14.87 -7.15 7.76
CA SER A 148 -15.80 -6.40 8.60
C SER A 148 -16.19 -5.06 8.02
N CYS A 149 -15.22 -4.24 7.59
CA CYS A 149 -15.50 -2.90 7.03
C CYS A 149 -15.51 -2.87 5.50
N LYS A 150 -15.20 -3.98 4.82
CA LYS A 150 -15.17 -4.09 3.35
C LYS A 150 -14.36 -2.97 2.67
N GLY A 151 -13.22 -2.63 3.27
CA GLY A 151 -12.36 -1.54 2.79
C GLY A 151 -12.72 -0.14 3.30
N GLN A 152 -13.83 0.03 4.00
CA GLN A 152 -14.34 1.37 4.39
C GLN A 152 -13.61 2.00 5.59
N ARG A 153 -12.73 1.28 6.27
CA ARG A 153 -11.80 1.76 7.30
C ARG A 153 -12.45 2.20 8.62
N LEU A 154 -13.72 2.53 8.64
CA LEU A 154 -14.46 3.09 9.77
C LEU A 154 -15.50 2.11 10.34
N LYS A 155 -15.95 2.41 11.55
CA LYS A 155 -17.06 1.70 12.21
C LYS A 155 -18.37 1.98 11.49
N PRO A 156 -19.34 1.03 11.50
CA PRO A 156 -20.67 1.24 10.91
C PRO A 156 -21.40 2.47 11.46
N THR A 157 -21.23 2.78 12.75
CA THR A 157 -21.82 3.96 13.39
C THR A 157 -21.30 5.28 12.81
N SER A 158 -20.03 5.33 12.40
CA SER A 158 -19.44 6.50 11.74
C SER A 158 -19.93 6.62 10.29
N LEU A 159 -20.06 5.48 9.61
CA LEU A 159 -20.54 5.43 8.22
C LEU A 159 -22.05 5.71 8.10
N ALA A 160 -22.81 5.53 9.18
CA ALA A 160 -24.24 5.86 9.22
C ALA A 160 -24.52 7.36 9.20
N VAL A 161 -23.51 8.20 9.43
CA VAL A 161 -23.65 9.67 9.36
C VAL A 161 -23.43 10.13 7.92
N THR A 162 -24.45 10.78 7.35
CA THR A 162 -24.44 11.26 5.98
C THR A 162 -24.59 12.78 5.90
N VAL A 163 -24.02 13.38 4.87
CA VAL A 163 -24.22 14.79 4.47
C VAL A 163 -24.61 14.77 2.99
N ALA A 164 -25.74 15.35 2.65
CA ALA A 164 -26.33 15.28 1.30
C ALA A 164 -26.36 13.82 0.78
N ASP A 165 -26.88 12.91 1.62
CA ASP A 165 -27.07 11.47 1.39
C ASP A 165 -25.81 10.64 1.16
N LYS A 166 -24.61 11.21 1.40
CA LYS A 166 -23.34 10.51 1.27
C LYS A 166 -22.57 10.47 2.59
N ASN A 167 -21.99 9.31 2.88
CA ASN A 167 -21.10 9.13 4.03
C ASN A 167 -19.65 9.54 3.68
N ILE A 168 -18.80 9.63 4.71
CA ILE A 168 -17.41 10.08 4.54
C ILE A 168 -16.60 9.17 3.61
N TYR A 169 -16.85 7.85 3.59
CA TYR A 169 -16.16 6.93 2.72
C TYR A 169 -16.55 7.16 1.25
N GLU A 170 -17.84 7.31 0.95
CA GLU A 170 -18.32 7.59 -0.39
C GLU A 170 -17.75 8.92 -0.92
N ILE A 171 -17.72 9.95 -0.06
CA ILE A 171 -17.16 11.26 -0.40
C ILE A 171 -15.66 11.16 -0.69
N THR A 172 -14.90 10.46 0.13
CA THR A 172 -13.45 10.36 -0.07
C THR A 172 -13.03 9.45 -1.21
N ASN A 173 -13.91 8.57 -1.68
CA ASN A 173 -13.67 7.69 -2.83
C ASN A 173 -14.03 8.32 -4.18
N MET A 174 -14.72 9.45 -4.19
CA MET A 174 -14.99 10.16 -5.44
C MET A 174 -13.69 10.66 -6.07
N PRO A 175 -13.55 10.63 -7.41
CA PRO A 175 -12.56 11.44 -8.09
C PRO A 175 -12.70 12.92 -7.67
N ILE A 176 -11.58 13.62 -7.60
CA ILE A 176 -11.54 15.03 -7.15
C ILE A 176 -12.47 15.91 -8.00
N LEU A 177 -12.58 15.63 -9.29
CA LEU A 177 -13.52 16.33 -10.18
C LEU A 177 -14.97 16.15 -9.71
N ASP A 178 -15.40 14.91 -9.49
CA ASP A 178 -16.76 14.59 -9.04
C ASP A 178 -17.01 15.12 -7.63
N LEU A 179 -15.99 15.11 -6.79
CA LEU A 179 -16.06 15.67 -5.43
C LEU A 179 -16.26 17.19 -5.47
N GLN A 180 -15.60 17.89 -6.38
CA GLN A 180 -15.78 19.31 -6.56
C GLN A 180 -17.23 19.62 -6.98
N ASP A 181 -17.75 18.90 -7.97
CA ASP A 181 -19.14 19.07 -8.44
C ASP A 181 -20.15 18.76 -7.33
N PHE A 182 -19.92 17.68 -6.57
CA PHE A 182 -20.74 17.33 -5.41
C PHE A 182 -20.75 18.45 -4.36
N LEU A 183 -19.57 18.99 -4.00
CA LEU A 183 -19.45 20.06 -3.01
C LEU A 183 -20.08 21.37 -3.48
N GLN A 184 -20.10 21.65 -4.80
CA GLN A 184 -20.74 22.85 -5.35
C GLN A 184 -22.27 22.74 -5.37
N ASN A 185 -22.79 21.57 -5.71
CA ASN A 185 -24.21 21.34 -5.97
C ASN A 185 -24.98 20.73 -4.79
N MET A 186 -24.29 20.41 -3.65
CA MET A 186 -24.95 19.80 -2.50
C MET A 186 -26.02 20.73 -1.91
N LYS A 187 -27.20 20.16 -1.68
CA LYS A 187 -28.32 20.88 -1.03
C LYS A 187 -28.19 20.75 0.48
N LEU A 188 -28.02 21.86 1.13
CA LEU A 188 -27.91 21.96 2.60
C LEU A 188 -29.05 22.80 3.15
N SER A 189 -29.54 22.45 4.34
CA SER A 189 -30.48 23.28 5.08
C SER A 189 -29.83 24.57 5.57
N GLU A 190 -30.62 25.59 5.88
CA GLU A 190 -30.13 26.86 6.41
C GLU A 190 -29.25 26.67 7.68
N ARG A 191 -29.67 25.75 8.55
CA ARG A 191 -28.90 25.40 9.75
C ARG A 191 -27.55 24.78 9.41
N GLN A 192 -27.49 23.89 8.42
CA GLN A 192 -26.24 23.26 7.95
C GLN A 192 -25.32 24.28 7.29
N LEU A 193 -25.88 25.21 6.51
CA LEU A 193 -25.13 26.30 5.89
C LEU A 193 -24.55 27.25 6.95
N ALA A 194 -25.33 27.62 7.97
CA ALA A 194 -24.86 28.48 9.04
C ALA A 194 -23.66 27.87 9.82
N ILE A 195 -23.64 26.53 9.96
CA ILE A 195 -22.56 25.82 10.64
C ILE A 195 -21.37 25.57 9.72
N GLY A 196 -21.64 25.19 8.48
CA GLY A 196 -20.66 24.56 7.57
C GLY A 196 -20.09 25.49 6.49
N SER A 197 -20.65 26.70 6.28
CA SER A 197 -20.25 27.58 5.16
C SER A 197 -18.76 27.89 5.12
N GLN A 198 -18.17 28.23 6.25
CA GLN A 198 -16.72 28.52 6.35
C GLN A 198 -15.87 27.29 6.07
N ILE A 199 -16.30 26.12 6.59
CA ILE A 199 -15.61 24.84 6.39
C ILE A 199 -15.67 24.44 4.92
N LEU A 200 -16.84 24.57 4.29
CA LEU A 200 -17.05 24.26 2.88
C LEU A 200 -16.23 25.17 1.96
N LYS A 201 -16.14 26.45 2.29
CA LYS A 201 -15.28 27.39 1.56
C LYS A 201 -13.83 26.93 1.55
N GLU A 202 -13.33 26.54 2.72
CA GLU A 202 -11.96 26.05 2.87
C GLU A 202 -11.72 24.72 2.13
N ILE A 203 -12.66 23.76 2.24
CA ILE A 203 -12.57 22.48 1.54
C ILE A 203 -12.58 22.71 0.01
N ARG A 204 -13.48 23.53 -0.50
CA ARG A 204 -13.55 23.84 -1.94
C ARG A 204 -12.27 24.47 -2.44
N SER A 205 -11.68 25.38 -1.69
CA SER A 205 -10.39 25.99 -2.04
C SER A 205 -9.28 24.94 -2.14
N ARG A 206 -9.20 24.02 -1.17
CA ARG A 206 -8.18 22.94 -1.19
C ARG A 206 -8.39 21.92 -2.30
N ILE A 207 -9.64 21.59 -2.61
CA ILE A 207 -9.96 20.73 -3.76
C ILE A 207 -9.58 21.43 -5.06
N GLN A 208 -9.82 22.74 -5.17
CA GLN A 208 -9.43 23.53 -6.34
C GLN A 208 -7.91 23.48 -6.56
N PHE A 209 -7.08 23.58 -5.52
CA PHE A 209 -5.62 23.46 -5.66
C PHE A 209 -5.20 22.12 -6.23
N LEU A 210 -5.88 21.02 -5.85
CA LEU A 210 -5.61 19.70 -6.43
C LEU A 210 -6.00 19.65 -7.92
N MET A 211 -7.09 20.31 -8.29
CA MET A 211 -7.53 20.45 -9.69
C MET A 211 -6.52 21.26 -10.52
N ASP A 212 -6.02 22.37 -9.96
CA ASP A 212 -5.10 23.29 -10.62
C ASP A 212 -3.74 22.64 -10.94
N VAL A 213 -3.34 21.65 -10.14
CA VAL A 213 -2.11 20.85 -10.41
C VAL A 213 -2.38 19.58 -11.24
N GLY A 214 -3.57 19.43 -11.84
CA GLY A 214 -3.91 18.30 -12.72
C GLY A 214 -4.11 16.96 -12.01
N LEU A 215 -4.62 16.96 -10.78
CA LEU A 215 -4.91 15.75 -9.99
C LEU A 215 -6.41 15.46 -9.87
N ASP A 216 -7.19 15.92 -10.83
CA ASP A 216 -8.65 15.82 -10.87
C ASP A 216 -9.19 14.38 -10.91
N TYR A 217 -8.41 13.44 -11.44
CA TYR A 217 -8.73 12.01 -11.54
C TYR A 217 -8.45 11.20 -10.26
N LEU A 218 -7.67 11.74 -9.32
CA LEU A 218 -7.36 11.05 -8.06
C LEU A 218 -8.55 11.07 -7.10
N SER A 219 -8.55 10.14 -6.14
CA SER A 219 -9.46 10.17 -4.99
C SER A 219 -8.70 10.41 -3.70
N LEU A 220 -9.35 11.01 -2.69
CA LEU A 220 -8.73 11.24 -1.38
C LEU A 220 -8.43 9.95 -0.61
N SER A 221 -9.07 8.84 -0.97
CA SER A 221 -8.85 7.51 -0.37
C SER A 221 -7.64 6.78 -0.96
N ARG A 222 -7.02 7.29 -2.04
CA ARG A 222 -5.89 6.63 -2.69
C ARG A 222 -4.71 6.50 -1.75
N ALA A 223 -4.18 5.29 -1.61
CA ALA A 223 -3.03 5.03 -0.75
C ALA A 223 -1.76 5.71 -1.29
N THR A 224 -1.01 6.37 -0.41
CA THR A 224 0.19 7.15 -0.77
C THR A 224 1.25 6.30 -1.48
N GLY A 225 1.40 5.03 -1.09
CA GLY A 225 2.34 4.10 -1.73
C GLY A 225 2.00 3.70 -3.17
N THR A 226 0.79 4.05 -3.66
CA THR A 226 0.37 3.79 -5.05
C THR A 226 0.52 5.01 -5.96
N LEU A 227 0.96 6.13 -5.42
CA LEU A 227 1.20 7.35 -6.17
C LEU A 227 2.49 7.25 -6.98
N SER A 228 2.48 7.77 -8.19
CA SER A 228 3.72 8.01 -8.95
C SER A 228 4.52 9.16 -8.32
N GLY A 229 5.82 9.25 -8.65
CA GLY A 229 6.67 10.35 -8.18
C GLY A 229 6.08 11.73 -8.53
N GLY A 230 5.60 11.91 -9.75
CA GLY A 230 4.98 13.16 -10.20
C GLY A 230 3.66 13.46 -9.47
N GLU A 231 2.81 12.46 -9.21
CA GLU A 231 1.58 12.66 -8.42
C GLU A 231 1.90 13.13 -6.99
N ALA A 232 2.87 12.47 -6.33
CA ALA A 232 3.29 12.83 -4.97
C ALA A 232 3.86 14.25 -4.92
N GLN A 233 4.64 14.65 -5.91
CA GLN A 233 5.21 15.99 -6.02
C GLN A 233 4.12 17.05 -6.21
N ARG A 234 3.14 16.80 -7.09
CA ARG A 234 2.01 17.72 -7.30
C ARG A 234 1.10 17.84 -6.08
N ILE A 235 0.89 16.77 -5.31
CA ILE A 235 0.18 16.86 -4.01
C ILE A 235 0.93 17.78 -3.05
N ARG A 236 2.27 17.67 -2.98
CA ARG A 236 3.09 18.58 -2.16
C ARG A 236 2.94 20.02 -2.62
N LEU A 237 3.01 20.26 -3.94
CA LEU A 237 2.83 21.59 -4.51
C LEU A 237 1.43 22.16 -4.15
N ALA A 238 0.36 21.42 -4.36
CA ALA A 238 -0.99 21.83 -3.98
C ALA A 238 -1.11 22.17 -2.48
N THR A 239 -0.43 21.41 -1.62
CA THR A 239 -0.38 21.67 -0.18
C THR A 239 0.37 22.96 0.14
N GLN A 240 1.46 23.25 -0.56
CA GLN A 240 2.26 24.45 -0.41
C GLN A 240 1.49 25.71 -0.83
N ILE A 241 0.81 25.65 -1.99
CA ILE A 241 -0.08 26.70 -2.47
C ILE A 241 -1.17 26.99 -1.45
N GLY A 242 -1.80 25.92 -0.95
CA GLY A 242 -2.86 26.01 0.06
C GLY A 242 -2.41 26.58 1.41
N SER A 243 -1.09 26.65 1.69
CA SER A 243 -0.57 27.26 2.90
C SER A 243 -0.65 28.79 2.90
N GLY A 244 -0.77 29.41 1.72
CA GLY A 244 -0.83 30.86 1.56
C GLY A 244 0.41 31.60 2.04
N LEU A 245 1.58 30.92 2.07
CA LEU A 245 2.85 31.54 2.47
C LEU A 245 3.29 32.55 1.41
N VAL A 246 3.79 33.69 1.85
CA VAL A 246 4.30 34.78 1.02
C VAL A 246 5.74 35.07 1.42
N GLY A 247 6.59 35.43 0.43
CA GLY A 247 8.00 35.75 0.65
C GLY A 247 8.90 34.53 0.90
N VAL A 248 8.49 33.36 0.41
CA VAL A 248 9.27 32.11 0.48
C VAL A 248 9.81 31.72 -0.89
N ALA A 249 10.84 30.84 -0.93
CA ALA A 249 11.35 30.24 -2.15
C ALA A 249 10.79 28.81 -2.30
N TYR A 250 10.17 28.56 -3.44
CA TYR A 250 9.74 27.24 -3.90
C TYR A 250 10.78 26.68 -4.87
N ILE A 251 11.30 25.50 -4.59
CA ILE A 251 12.26 24.81 -5.45
C ILE A 251 11.60 23.52 -5.92
N LEU A 252 11.44 23.39 -7.23
CA LEU A 252 10.74 22.29 -7.87
C LEU A 252 11.67 21.62 -8.88
N ASP A 253 11.74 20.29 -8.84
CA ASP A 253 12.54 19.48 -9.73
C ASP A 253 11.60 18.69 -10.65
N GLU A 254 11.67 18.98 -11.96
CA GLU A 254 10.84 18.37 -13.01
C GLU A 254 9.33 18.24 -12.66
N PRO A 255 8.64 19.33 -12.25
CA PRO A 255 7.25 19.26 -11.84
C PRO A 255 6.28 18.89 -12.97
N SER A 256 6.69 19.05 -14.24
CA SER A 256 5.92 18.68 -15.44
C SER A 256 6.00 17.19 -15.78
N ILE A 257 6.87 16.42 -15.12
CA ILE A 257 7.12 15.02 -15.47
C ILE A 257 5.81 14.19 -15.47
N GLY A 258 5.55 13.53 -16.61
CA GLY A 258 4.37 12.68 -16.80
C GLY A 258 3.05 13.44 -16.96
N LEU A 259 3.07 14.75 -17.15
CA LEU A 259 1.90 15.54 -17.51
C LEU A 259 1.61 15.46 -19.01
N HIS A 260 0.31 15.47 -19.33
CA HIS A 260 -0.15 15.79 -20.69
C HIS A 260 -0.05 17.31 -20.89
N GLN A 261 0.19 17.78 -22.11
CA GLN A 261 0.38 19.19 -22.43
C GLN A 261 -0.72 20.10 -21.86
N ARG A 262 -1.98 19.67 -21.89
CA ARG A 262 -3.13 20.41 -21.32
C ARG A 262 -2.99 20.64 -19.81
N ASP A 263 -2.40 19.69 -19.09
CA ASP A 263 -2.24 19.79 -17.64
C ASP A 263 -0.98 20.59 -17.29
N ASN A 264 0.01 20.65 -18.20
CA ASN A 264 1.16 21.52 -18.09
C ASN A 264 0.76 23.01 -18.06
N ASP A 265 -0.19 23.42 -18.90
CA ASP A 265 -0.74 24.79 -18.88
C ASP A 265 -1.33 25.17 -17.51
N LYS A 266 -2.00 24.23 -16.85
CA LYS A 266 -2.56 24.47 -15.51
C LYS A 266 -1.44 24.63 -14.46
N LEU A 267 -0.43 23.75 -14.54
CA LEU A 267 0.74 23.82 -13.67
C LEU A 267 1.46 25.16 -13.81
N LEU A 268 1.72 25.61 -15.05
CA LEU A 268 2.39 26.89 -15.32
C LEU A 268 1.61 28.06 -14.72
N LYS A 269 0.31 28.15 -14.95
CA LYS A 269 -0.54 29.19 -14.34
C LYS A 269 -0.48 29.16 -12.80
N THR A 270 -0.37 27.99 -12.23
CA THR A 270 -0.25 27.82 -10.78
C THR A 270 1.10 28.33 -10.26
N LEU A 271 2.19 28.06 -10.97
CA LEU A 271 3.52 28.56 -10.63
C LEU A 271 3.62 30.10 -10.80
N GLU A 272 3.04 30.64 -11.87
CA GLU A 272 2.91 32.08 -12.06
C GLU A 272 2.13 32.74 -10.92
N HIS A 273 1.01 32.14 -10.53
CA HIS A 273 0.23 32.63 -9.38
C HIS A 273 1.04 32.64 -8.08
N LEU A 274 1.85 31.60 -7.80
CA LEU A 274 2.75 31.60 -6.65
C LEU A 274 3.76 32.74 -6.69
N ARG A 275 4.35 33.01 -7.86
CA ARG A 275 5.25 34.15 -8.09
C ARG A 275 4.54 35.47 -7.80
N ASP A 276 3.35 35.66 -8.37
CA ASP A 276 2.56 36.89 -8.26
C ASP A 276 2.11 37.20 -6.81
N LEU A 277 2.04 36.16 -5.96
CA LEU A 277 1.86 36.33 -4.51
C LEU A 277 3.11 36.84 -3.79
N GLY A 278 4.22 37.10 -4.50
CA GLY A 278 5.46 37.62 -3.92
C GLY A 278 6.44 36.55 -3.47
N ASN A 279 6.35 35.35 -4.04
CA ASN A 279 7.29 34.27 -3.80
C ASN A 279 8.36 34.19 -4.88
N SER A 280 9.48 33.51 -4.58
CA SER A 280 10.47 33.09 -5.57
C SER A 280 10.20 31.66 -5.98
N VAL A 281 10.02 31.40 -7.27
CA VAL A 281 9.77 30.05 -7.80
C VAL A 281 10.95 29.65 -8.67
N ILE A 282 11.69 28.63 -8.26
CA ILE A 282 12.85 28.08 -8.96
C ILE A 282 12.46 26.71 -9.47
N VAL A 283 12.53 26.51 -10.79
CA VAL A 283 12.11 25.25 -11.42
C VAL A 283 13.30 24.70 -12.22
N VAL A 284 13.63 23.45 -11.98
CA VAL A 284 14.54 22.68 -12.83
C VAL A 284 13.69 21.93 -13.84
N GLU A 285 13.82 22.26 -15.12
CA GLU A 285 12.95 21.70 -16.17
C GLU A 285 13.68 21.56 -17.50
N HIS A 286 13.13 20.68 -18.35
CA HIS A 286 13.57 20.44 -19.71
C HIS A 286 12.48 20.79 -20.74
N ASP A 287 11.31 21.19 -20.28
CA ASP A 287 10.13 21.49 -21.07
C ASP A 287 10.22 22.92 -21.63
N GLU A 288 9.99 23.07 -22.94
CA GLU A 288 10.08 24.36 -23.63
C GLU A 288 9.03 25.35 -23.14
N ASP A 289 7.79 24.91 -22.89
CA ASP A 289 6.70 25.80 -22.46
C ASP A 289 7.01 26.42 -21.09
N THR A 290 7.61 25.62 -20.19
CA THR A 290 8.09 26.11 -18.89
C THR A 290 9.21 27.13 -19.03
N MET A 291 10.15 26.89 -19.96
CA MET A 291 11.23 27.85 -20.24
C MET A 291 10.70 29.19 -20.77
N TYR A 292 9.73 29.16 -21.68
CA TYR A 292 9.10 30.38 -22.21
C TYR A 292 8.27 31.13 -21.15
N ALA A 293 7.70 30.46 -20.16
CA ALA A 293 6.94 31.08 -19.08
C ALA A 293 7.82 31.71 -17.98
N ALA A 294 9.12 31.40 -17.97
CA ALA A 294 10.04 31.88 -16.94
C ALA A 294 10.45 33.35 -17.14
N ASP A 295 10.52 34.12 -16.03
CA ASP A 295 11.05 35.48 -16.07
C ASP A 295 12.58 35.49 -16.30
N TYR A 296 13.30 34.48 -15.82
CA TYR A 296 14.74 34.31 -15.95
C TYR A 296 15.08 32.85 -16.23
N ILE A 297 15.98 32.60 -17.16
CA ILE A 297 16.51 31.28 -17.50
C ILE A 297 17.98 31.21 -17.09
N VAL A 298 18.35 30.19 -16.31
CA VAL A 298 19.73 29.89 -15.94
C VAL A 298 20.14 28.59 -16.62
N LEU A 299 21.06 28.68 -17.58
CA LEU A 299 21.60 27.53 -18.29
C LEU A 299 22.93 27.07 -17.66
N SER A 300 23.10 25.78 -17.45
CA SER A 300 24.37 25.21 -17.03
C SER A 300 25.31 25.11 -18.23
N LEU A 301 26.46 25.79 -18.16
CA LEU A 301 27.49 25.80 -19.23
C LEU A 301 28.23 24.44 -19.37
N ILE A 302 28.04 23.50 -18.46
CA ILE A 302 28.69 22.17 -18.49
C ILE A 302 28.30 21.38 -19.75
N HIS A 303 27.12 21.63 -20.30
CA HIS A 303 26.64 20.93 -21.50
C HIS A 303 26.95 21.65 -22.83
N ILE A 304 27.62 22.81 -22.80
CA ILE A 304 27.96 23.59 -23.98
C ILE A 304 29.37 23.24 -24.51
N SER A 305 30.17 22.44 -23.80
CA SER A 305 31.57 22.20 -24.06
C SER A 305 31.93 20.79 -24.53
N GLU A 306 31.03 20.00 -25.07
CA GLU A 306 31.47 18.84 -25.87
C GLU A 306 31.53 19.24 -27.35
N PRO A 307 32.75 19.42 -27.92
CA PRO A 307 32.89 19.56 -29.36
C PRO A 307 32.58 18.18 -29.99
N THR A 308 31.61 18.17 -30.88
CA THR A 308 31.43 17.10 -31.87
C THR A 308 32.69 16.81 -32.67
#